data_9c23e8142d60ee93d702272aab9d9f2a
#
_entry.id   9c23e8142d60ee93d702272aab9d9f2a
#
_cell.length_a   1.000
_cell.length_b   1.000
_cell.length_c   1.000
_cell.angle_alpha   90.00
_cell.angle_beta   90.00
_cell.angle_gamma   90.00
#
_symmetry.space_group_name_H-M   'P 1'
#
loop_
_entity.id
_entity.type
_entity.pdbx_description
1 polymer ?
#
loop_
_entity_poly.entity_id
_entity_poly.type
_entity_poly.pdbx_seq_one_letter_code
_entity_poly.pdbx_strand_id
1 'polypeptide(L)'
;MKSNKLKCWLAAVVVAVICCPAALAQQSKIAVASFNRMETDITARVTAPKKDQNGEVCALIRIVTNVKDLMFEPDALGITARENKIGEIWLYVPRGARRISILHDQLGILRNYFYPDIIEKGTVYEMVLNTGDSEDKPVVENNMQFFVLRPEPANANVYVDDEQVPIENGLFSATMPKGEHTYRVEA
;
A
#
# COMPACT_ATOMS: atom_id res chain seq x y z
N MET A 1 -39.72 45.51 41.95
CA MET A 1 -38.25 45.25 41.96
C MET A 1 -37.93 43.75 41.92
N LYS A 2 -38.46 43.00 40.95
CA LYS A 2 -38.29 41.52 40.85
C LYS A 2 -37.98 40.97 39.45
N SER A 3 -37.65 41.85 38.50
CA SER A 3 -37.52 41.44 37.11
C SER A 3 -36.06 41.28 36.58
N ASN A 4 -35.04 41.75 37.29
CA ASN A 4 -33.66 41.77 36.76
C ASN A 4 -32.79 40.55 37.12
N LYS A 5 -33.22 39.74 38.14
CA LYS A 5 -32.47 38.53 38.52
C LYS A 5 -32.67 37.35 37.55
N LEU A 6 -33.82 37.30 36.88
CA LEU A 6 -34.16 36.24 35.95
C LEU A 6 -33.42 36.39 34.58
N LYS A 7 -33.15 37.65 34.20
CA LYS A 7 -32.40 37.91 32.93
C LYS A 7 -30.90 37.63 33.03
N CYS A 8 -30.31 37.76 34.20
CA CYS A 8 -28.91 37.41 34.44
C CYS A 8 -28.69 35.89 34.46
N TRP A 9 -29.68 35.10 34.88
CA TRP A 9 -29.55 33.61 34.88
C TRP A 9 -29.65 33.02 33.48
N LEU A 10 -30.48 33.59 32.62
CA LEU A 10 -30.59 33.17 31.21
C LEU A 10 -29.36 33.54 30.40
N ALA A 11 -28.69 34.65 30.69
CA ALA A 11 -27.45 35.02 30.03
C ALA A 11 -26.26 34.13 30.44
N ALA A 12 -26.21 33.63 31.66
CA ALA A 12 -25.16 32.74 32.16
C ALA A 12 -25.27 31.31 31.58
N VAL A 13 -26.47 30.83 31.25
CA VAL A 13 -26.68 29.50 30.66
C VAL A 13 -26.32 29.47 29.16
N VAL A 14 -26.51 30.59 28.45
CA VAL A 14 -26.18 30.66 26.99
C VAL A 14 -24.66 30.72 26.73
N VAL A 15 -23.87 31.27 27.65
CA VAL A 15 -22.39 31.33 27.49
C VAL A 15 -21.71 30.00 27.77
N ALA A 16 -22.32 29.10 28.55
CA ALA A 16 -21.72 27.79 28.88
C ALA A 16 -21.79 26.74 27.74
N VAL A 17 -22.60 26.97 26.70
CA VAL A 17 -22.82 26.01 25.61
C VAL A 17 -21.79 26.21 24.44
N ILE A 18 -21.04 27.32 24.42
CA ILE A 18 -20.14 27.64 23.26
C ILE A 18 -18.70 27.17 23.47
N CYS A 19 -18.36 26.59 24.60
CA CYS A 19 -17.02 26.08 24.88
C CYS A 19 -16.95 24.55 24.80
N CYS A 20 -17.53 23.96 23.77
CA CYS A 20 -17.08 22.62 23.32
C CYS A 20 -15.82 22.86 22.49
N PRO A 21 -14.61 22.48 22.95
CA PRO A 21 -13.50 22.42 22.04
C PRO A 21 -13.89 21.39 20.98
N ALA A 22 -14.04 21.83 19.75
CA ALA A 22 -14.05 20.92 18.63
C ALA A 22 -12.77 20.09 18.76
N ALA A 23 -12.89 18.87 19.27
CA ALA A 23 -11.83 17.90 19.19
C ALA A 23 -11.54 17.76 17.71
N LEU A 24 -10.48 18.42 17.23
CA LEU A 24 -9.93 18.21 15.91
C LEU A 24 -9.53 16.74 15.89
N ALA A 25 -10.42 15.91 15.39
CA ALA A 25 -10.12 14.52 15.11
C ALA A 25 -8.93 14.56 14.15
N GLN A 26 -7.77 14.20 14.64
CA GLN A 26 -6.55 14.15 13.85
C GLN A 26 -6.79 13.13 12.74
N GLN A 27 -7.05 13.62 11.55
CA GLN A 27 -7.39 12.79 10.41
C GLN A 27 -6.15 11.97 10.07
N SER A 28 -6.27 10.65 10.14
CA SER A 28 -5.20 9.76 9.74
C SER A 28 -4.90 9.96 8.26
N LYS A 29 -3.63 10.15 7.93
CA LYS A 29 -3.16 10.15 6.55
C LYS A 29 -2.88 8.73 6.04
N ILE A 30 -2.92 7.74 6.93
CA ILE A 30 -2.71 6.34 6.59
C ILE A 30 -4.04 5.74 6.13
N ALA A 31 -4.06 5.19 4.93
CA ALA A 31 -5.17 4.43 4.38
C ALA A 31 -4.66 3.16 3.69
N VAL A 32 -5.49 2.12 3.62
CA VAL A 32 -5.21 0.94 2.81
C VAL A 32 -5.76 1.19 1.41
N ALA A 33 -4.89 1.21 0.41
CA ALA A 33 -5.26 1.39 -0.99
C ALA A 33 -5.78 0.08 -1.59
N SER A 34 -5.16 -1.05 -1.25
CA SER A 34 -5.62 -2.37 -1.69
C SER A 34 -5.21 -3.45 -0.69
N PHE A 35 -6.00 -4.54 -0.66
CA PHE A 35 -5.69 -5.76 0.07
C PHE A 35 -6.07 -6.95 -0.81
N ASN A 36 -5.08 -7.75 -1.22
CA ASN A 36 -5.28 -8.81 -2.18
C ASN A 36 -4.64 -10.11 -1.71
N ARG A 37 -5.32 -11.22 -1.94
CA ARG A 37 -4.77 -12.57 -1.74
C ARG A 37 -3.86 -12.93 -2.92
N MET A 38 -2.64 -13.39 -2.61
CA MET A 38 -1.63 -13.79 -3.60
C MET A 38 -1.66 -15.31 -3.79
N GLU A 39 -2.52 -15.79 -4.68
CA GLU A 39 -2.81 -17.22 -4.85
C GLU A 39 -1.59 -18.07 -5.21
N THR A 40 -0.69 -17.53 -6.02
CA THR A 40 0.51 -18.23 -6.51
C THR A 40 1.73 -18.06 -5.62
N ASP A 41 1.69 -17.16 -4.64
CA ASP A 41 2.83 -16.93 -3.75
C ASP A 41 2.89 -17.99 -2.65
N ILE A 42 3.98 -18.74 -2.66
CA ILE A 42 4.22 -19.84 -1.71
C ILE A 42 5.12 -19.43 -0.53
N THR A 43 5.46 -18.16 -0.42
CA THR A 43 6.45 -17.67 0.57
C THR A 43 6.08 -18.06 1.99
N ALA A 44 4.82 -17.85 2.39
CA ALA A 44 4.36 -18.14 3.75
C ALA A 44 4.42 -19.63 4.14
N ARG A 45 4.32 -20.53 3.17
CA ARG A 45 4.25 -21.97 3.43
C ARG A 45 5.52 -22.76 3.11
N VAL A 46 6.38 -22.23 2.21
CA VAL A 46 7.56 -22.93 1.70
C VAL A 46 8.86 -22.15 1.90
N THR A 47 8.93 -20.92 1.39
CA THR A 47 10.20 -20.19 1.32
C THR A 47 10.61 -19.59 2.67
N ALA A 48 9.66 -19.01 3.40
CA ALA A 48 9.90 -18.36 4.69
C ALA A 48 8.75 -18.63 5.67
N PRO A 49 8.44 -19.89 6.00
CA PRO A 49 7.34 -20.21 6.91
C PRO A 49 7.68 -19.79 8.35
N LYS A 50 6.68 -19.21 9.03
CA LYS A 50 6.71 -18.99 10.48
C LYS A 50 5.55 -19.75 11.11
N LYS A 51 5.73 -20.21 12.33
CA LYS A 51 4.70 -20.92 13.08
C LYS A 51 4.26 -20.09 14.27
N ASP A 52 2.98 -20.14 14.55
CA ASP A 52 2.39 -19.54 15.75
C ASP A 52 2.66 -20.38 17.01
N GLN A 53 2.10 -19.94 18.14
CA GLN A 53 2.25 -20.64 19.42
C GLN A 53 1.62 -22.04 19.43
N ASN A 54 0.69 -22.31 18.53
CA ASN A 54 0.03 -23.60 18.37
C ASN A 54 0.79 -24.53 17.40
N GLY A 55 1.88 -24.05 16.79
CA GLY A 55 2.64 -24.77 15.78
C GLY A 55 2.03 -24.73 14.38
N GLU A 56 0.94 -23.97 14.16
CA GLU A 56 0.35 -23.77 12.84
C GLU A 56 1.17 -22.76 12.02
N VAL A 57 1.20 -22.97 10.71
CA VAL A 57 1.87 -22.06 9.78
C VAL A 57 1.06 -20.75 9.69
N CYS A 58 1.72 -19.63 9.95
CA CYS A 58 1.13 -18.30 9.86
C CYS A 58 0.81 -17.91 8.41
N ALA A 59 -0.14 -17.01 8.27
CA ALA A 59 -0.26 -16.20 7.06
C ALA A 59 0.83 -15.14 7.03
N LEU A 60 1.19 -14.68 5.84
CA LEU A 60 2.10 -13.56 5.62
C LEU A 60 1.31 -12.39 5.01
N ILE A 61 1.29 -11.25 5.69
CA ILE A 61 0.80 -10.00 5.13
C ILE A 61 2.02 -9.16 4.71
N ARG A 62 2.17 -8.97 3.40
CA ARG A 62 3.21 -8.11 2.83
C ARG A 62 2.66 -6.70 2.71
N ILE A 63 3.13 -5.81 3.56
CA ILE A 63 2.72 -4.41 3.56
C ILE A 63 3.67 -3.62 2.68
N VAL A 64 3.19 -3.22 1.50
CA VAL A 64 3.94 -2.40 0.56
C VAL A 64 3.85 -0.95 1.01
N THR A 65 5.00 -0.37 1.37
CA THR A 65 5.11 0.99 1.86
C THR A 65 6.54 1.50 1.79
N ASN A 66 6.71 2.79 1.57
CA ASN A 66 8.00 3.48 1.68
C ASN A 66 8.18 4.15 3.05
N VAL A 67 7.14 4.14 3.89
CA VAL A 67 7.17 4.74 5.23
C VAL A 67 7.91 3.82 6.19
N LYS A 68 8.84 4.40 6.93
CA LYS A 68 9.56 3.73 8.02
C LYS A 68 8.80 3.93 9.33
N ASP A 69 9.22 3.22 10.37
CA ASP A 69 8.75 3.40 11.76
C ASP A 69 7.24 3.23 11.98
N LEU A 70 6.56 2.54 11.05
CA LEU A 70 5.18 2.11 11.27
C LEU A 70 5.11 1.14 12.46
N MET A 71 4.17 1.37 13.34
CA MET A 71 3.80 0.46 14.42
C MET A 71 2.50 -0.27 14.09
N PHE A 72 2.37 -1.50 14.54
CA PHE A 72 1.23 -2.34 14.23
C PHE A 72 0.63 -2.89 15.52
N GLU A 73 -0.67 -2.64 15.71
CA GLU A 73 -1.46 -3.23 16.81
C GLU A 73 -2.40 -4.27 16.22
N PRO A 74 -2.13 -5.56 16.48
CA PRO A 74 -2.97 -6.66 16.00
C PRO A 74 -4.27 -6.76 16.82
N ASP A 75 -5.11 -7.72 16.42
CA ASP A 75 -6.19 -8.21 17.28
C ASP A 75 -5.66 -9.13 18.41
N ALA A 76 -6.58 -9.82 19.06
CA ALA A 76 -6.25 -10.71 20.18
C ALA A 76 -5.31 -11.89 19.81
N LEU A 77 -5.19 -12.24 18.53
CA LEU A 77 -4.33 -13.31 18.07
C LEU A 77 -2.85 -12.91 17.95
N GLY A 78 -2.59 -11.61 17.92
CA GLY A 78 -1.24 -11.06 17.87
C GLY A 78 -0.56 -11.12 16.51
N ILE A 79 0.70 -10.68 16.50
CA ILE A 79 1.64 -10.81 15.38
C ILE A 79 2.72 -11.79 15.83
N THR A 80 2.93 -12.85 15.07
CA THR A 80 3.93 -13.88 15.40
C THR A 80 5.35 -13.40 15.10
N ALA A 81 5.54 -12.74 13.97
CA ALA A 81 6.84 -12.19 13.58
C ALA A 81 6.65 -10.97 12.66
N ARG A 82 7.65 -10.10 12.69
CA ARG A 82 7.77 -8.94 11.80
C ARG A 82 9.16 -8.94 11.18
N GLU A 83 9.23 -8.72 9.87
CA GLU A 83 10.48 -8.54 9.14
C GLU A 83 10.38 -7.28 8.26
N ASN A 84 11.36 -6.40 8.36
CA ASN A 84 11.43 -5.23 7.48
C ASN A 84 12.27 -5.58 6.25
N LYS A 85 11.71 -5.36 5.07
CA LYS A 85 12.35 -5.53 3.76
C LYS A 85 12.46 -4.17 3.06
N ILE A 86 13.13 -4.12 1.93
CA ILE A 86 13.22 -2.90 1.13
C ILE A 86 11.85 -2.68 0.44
N GLY A 87 11.16 -1.58 0.80
CA GLY A 87 9.85 -1.25 0.25
C GLY A 87 8.67 -2.07 0.80
N GLU A 88 8.93 -3.01 1.71
CA GLU A 88 7.90 -3.87 2.29
C GLU A 88 8.13 -4.14 3.78
N ILE A 89 7.05 -4.35 4.49
CA ILE A 89 7.07 -4.90 5.86
C ILE A 89 6.29 -6.21 5.84
N TRP A 90 6.92 -7.28 6.28
CA TRP A 90 6.33 -8.60 6.35
C TRP A 90 5.80 -8.85 7.76
N LEU A 91 4.50 -9.06 7.86
CA LEU A 91 3.85 -9.42 9.11
C LEU A 91 3.31 -10.84 9.03
N TYR A 92 3.78 -11.67 9.97
CA TYR A 92 3.27 -13.03 10.11
C TYR A 92 2.18 -13.03 11.17
N VAL A 93 0.98 -13.39 10.78
CA VAL A 93 -0.20 -13.41 11.64
C VAL A 93 -0.81 -14.80 11.70
N PRO A 94 -1.37 -15.21 12.86
CA PRO A 94 -2.07 -16.47 12.98
C PRO A 94 -3.29 -16.54 12.06
N ARG A 95 -3.69 -17.76 11.70
CA ARG A 95 -4.94 -18.01 11.00
C ARG A 95 -6.11 -17.39 11.75
N GLY A 96 -7.02 -16.75 11.04
CA GLY A 96 -8.23 -16.15 11.60
C GLY A 96 -8.03 -14.77 12.20
N ALA A 97 -6.85 -14.15 12.05
CA ALA A 97 -6.66 -12.73 12.35
C ALA A 97 -7.69 -11.89 11.57
N ARG A 98 -8.29 -10.89 12.21
CA ARG A 98 -9.43 -10.17 11.65
C ARG A 98 -9.17 -8.71 11.38
N ARG A 99 -8.29 -8.08 12.14
CA ARG A 99 -8.04 -6.65 12.06
C ARG A 99 -6.62 -6.30 12.47
N ILE A 100 -6.21 -5.10 12.06
CA ILE A 100 -4.97 -4.47 12.45
C ILE A 100 -5.18 -2.97 12.59
N SER A 101 -4.48 -2.34 13.52
CA SER A 101 -4.30 -0.88 13.52
C SER A 101 -2.88 -0.55 13.12
N ILE A 102 -2.70 0.51 12.35
CA ILE A 102 -1.40 0.96 11.85
C ILE A 102 -1.18 2.38 12.37
N LEU A 103 -0.06 2.57 13.05
CA LEU A 103 0.25 3.82 13.73
C LEU A 103 1.55 4.39 13.18
N HIS A 104 1.60 5.71 13.07
CA HIS A 104 2.82 6.46 12.78
C HIS A 104 2.77 7.83 13.43
N ASP A 105 3.87 8.29 14.00
CA ASP A 105 3.91 9.51 14.82
C ASP A 105 3.45 10.76 14.06
N GLN A 106 3.77 10.86 12.76
CA GLN A 106 3.44 12.04 11.95
C GLN A 106 2.21 11.86 11.06
N LEU A 107 1.91 10.60 10.66
CA LEU A 107 0.81 10.31 9.73
C LEU A 107 -0.49 9.97 10.47
N GLY A 108 -0.44 9.83 11.79
CA GLY A 108 -1.59 9.48 12.61
C GLY A 108 -1.85 7.98 12.68
N ILE A 109 -3.10 7.60 12.87
CA ILE A 109 -3.48 6.23 13.23
C ILE A 109 -4.62 5.76 12.32
N LEU A 110 -4.40 4.67 11.61
CA LEU A 110 -5.46 3.88 10.99
C LEU A 110 -5.93 2.84 12.00
N ARG A 111 -7.10 3.07 12.60
CA ARG A 111 -7.63 2.19 13.65
C ARG A 111 -8.49 1.09 13.06
N ASN A 112 -8.32 -0.13 13.59
CA ASN A 112 -9.24 -1.25 13.35
C ASN A 112 -9.53 -1.50 11.87
N TYR A 113 -8.51 -1.54 11.02
CA TYR A 113 -8.70 -2.00 9.66
C TYR A 113 -9.05 -3.49 9.68
N PHE A 114 -10.26 -3.82 9.25
CA PHE A 114 -10.72 -5.20 9.11
C PHE A 114 -10.26 -5.76 7.78
N TYR A 115 -9.64 -6.93 7.81
CA TYR A 115 -9.27 -7.61 6.58
C TYR A 115 -10.53 -7.98 5.80
N PRO A 116 -10.59 -7.69 4.49
CA PRO A 116 -11.75 -8.03 3.67
C PRO A 116 -11.90 -9.55 3.49
N ASP A 117 -10.78 -10.29 3.55
CA ASP A 117 -10.72 -11.72 3.41
C ASP A 117 -10.47 -12.43 4.75
N ILE A 118 -10.89 -13.68 4.83
CA ILE A 118 -10.53 -14.55 5.96
C ILE A 118 -9.05 -14.91 5.84
N ILE A 119 -8.28 -14.58 6.86
CA ILE A 119 -6.84 -14.91 6.90
C ILE A 119 -6.66 -16.41 7.08
N GLU A 120 -6.13 -17.08 6.06
CA GLU A 120 -5.87 -18.51 6.02
C GLU A 120 -4.40 -18.82 6.26
N LYS A 121 -4.12 -19.97 6.89
CA LYS A 121 -2.75 -20.41 7.15
C LYS A 121 -1.94 -20.62 5.87
N GLY A 122 -0.64 -20.25 5.93
CA GLY A 122 0.29 -20.46 4.80
C GLY A 122 -0.04 -19.70 3.54
N THR A 123 -0.91 -18.70 3.64
CA THR A 123 -1.34 -17.83 2.51
C THR A 123 -0.62 -16.49 2.61
N VAL A 124 -0.30 -15.92 1.45
CA VAL A 124 0.28 -14.58 1.34
C VAL A 124 -0.81 -13.59 0.93
N TYR A 125 -0.83 -12.45 1.60
CA TYR A 125 -1.68 -11.30 1.29
C TYR A 125 -0.79 -10.09 1.04
N GLU A 126 -1.15 -9.28 0.06
CA GLU A 126 -0.51 -8.01 -0.21
C GLU A 126 -1.42 -6.87 0.25
N MET A 127 -0.88 -5.98 1.08
CA MET A 127 -1.54 -4.77 1.55
C MET A 127 -0.75 -3.56 1.06
N VAL A 128 -1.35 -2.72 0.25
CA VAL A 128 -0.73 -1.48 -0.21
C VAL A 128 -1.21 -0.32 0.65
N LEU A 129 -0.29 0.43 1.26
CA LEU A 129 -0.64 1.61 2.05
C LEU A 129 -0.54 2.89 1.21
N ASN A 130 -1.56 3.74 1.36
CA ASN A 130 -1.52 5.12 0.95
C ASN A 130 -1.32 5.99 2.19
N THR A 131 -0.32 6.85 2.20
CA THR A 131 0.09 7.64 3.36
C THR A 131 -0.11 9.15 3.17
N GLY A 132 -0.84 9.56 2.15
CA GLY A 132 -1.21 10.97 1.94
C GLY A 132 -0.06 11.94 1.63
N ASP A 133 1.20 11.54 1.83
CA ASP A 133 2.38 12.31 1.43
C ASP A 133 2.81 12.02 -0.02
N SER A 134 1.90 11.44 -0.78
CA SER A 134 2.03 11.31 -2.24
C SER A 134 1.52 12.60 -2.89
N GLU A 135 2.09 13.75 -2.53
CA GLU A 135 2.26 14.78 -3.54
C GLU A 135 3.23 14.17 -4.55
N ASP A 136 2.72 13.85 -5.70
CA ASP A 136 3.44 13.51 -6.93
C ASP A 136 4.52 12.39 -6.85
N LYS A 137 4.14 11.20 -6.36
CA LYS A 137 4.63 10.02 -7.09
C LYS A 137 3.41 9.40 -7.75
N PRO A 138 3.37 9.42 -9.09
CA PRO A 138 2.36 8.67 -9.80
C PRO A 138 2.40 7.25 -9.22
N VAL A 139 1.21 6.68 -8.97
CA VAL A 139 1.08 5.24 -9.00
C VAL A 139 1.96 4.82 -10.17
N VAL A 140 3.04 4.12 -9.90
CA VAL A 140 3.77 3.48 -10.98
C VAL A 140 2.82 2.37 -11.42
N GLU A 141 1.76 2.76 -12.14
CA GLU A 141 1.28 1.90 -13.20
C GLU A 141 2.55 1.50 -13.87
N ASN A 142 2.80 0.22 -13.94
CA ASN A 142 3.91 -0.29 -14.70
C ASN A 142 3.66 0.09 -16.17
N ASN A 143 3.89 1.39 -16.43
CA ASN A 143 3.65 2.03 -17.72
C ASN A 143 4.73 1.63 -18.71
N MET A 144 5.53 0.65 -18.35
CA MET A 144 6.56 0.07 -19.19
C MET A 144 6.05 -1.24 -19.78
N GLN A 145 6.38 -1.46 -21.03
CA GLN A 145 6.13 -2.71 -21.74
C GLN A 145 7.44 -3.20 -22.36
N PHE A 146 7.56 -4.50 -22.47
CA PHE A 146 8.68 -5.11 -23.16
C PHE A 146 8.37 -5.12 -24.67
N PHE A 147 9.23 -4.46 -25.44
CA PHE A 147 9.10 -4.34 -26.89
C PHE A 147 10.17 -5.18 -27.57
N VAL A 148 9.77 -5.98 -28.58
CA VAL A 148 10.68 -6.79 -29.38
C VAL A 148 10.36 -6.56 -30.85
N LEU A 149 11.40 -6.23 -31.63
CA LEU A 149 11.29 -6.06 -33.07
C LEU A 149 12.35 -6.94 -33.77
N ARG A 150 11.91 -7.72 -34.73
CA ARG A 150 12.78 -8.53 -35.58
C ARG A 150 12.72 -7.98 -37.00
N PRO A 151 13.77 -7.25 -37.48
CA PRO A 151 13.77 -6.72 -38.80
C PRO A 151 14.07 -7.83 -39.83
N GLU A 152 13.57 -7.64 -41.04
CA GLU A 152 13.89 -8.48 -42.19
C GLU A 152 14.28 -7.56 -43.36
N PRO A 153 15.55 -7.61 -43.87
CA PRO A 153 16.65 -8.48 -43.47
C PRO A 153 17.24 -8.15 -42.10
N ALA A 154 17.91 -9.13 -41.46
CA ALA A 154 18.44 -9.00 -40.11
C ALA A 154 19.55 -7.94 -39.93
N ASN A 155 20.10 -7.44 -41.03
CA ASN A 155 21.11 -6.36 -41.07
C ASN A 155 20.53 -4.99 -41.41
N ALA A 156 19.20 -4.85 -41.41
CA ALA A 156 18.56 -3.56 -41.67
C ALA A 156 18.83 -2.56 -40.54
N ASN A 157 18.87 -1.28 -40.88
CA ASN A 157 18.88 -0.21 -39.88
C ASN A 157 17.47 -0.01 -39.32
N VAL A 158 17.34 -0.05 -38.02
CA VAL A 158 16.04 0.13 -37.33
C VAL A 158 16.05 1.42 -36.54
N TYR A 159 14.98 2.15 -36.67
CA TYR A 159 14.72 3.37 -35.92
C TYR A 159 13.45 3.16 -35.12
N VAL A 160 13.46 3.53 -33.86
CA VAL A 160 12.28 3.55 -32.97
C VAL A 160 12.17 4.95 -32.40
N ASP A 161 11.00 5.57 -32.58
CA ASP A 161 10.75 6.97 -32.18
C ASP A 161 11.81 7.94 -32.75
N ASP A 162 12.18 7.73 -34.04
CA ASP A 162 13.18 8.48 -34.77
C ASP A 162 14.64 8.31 -34.29
N GLU A 163 14.90 7.47 -33.30
CA GLU A 163 16.24 7.14 -32.83
C GLU A 163 16.71 5.79 -33.39
N GLN A 164 17.94 5.75 -33.94
CA GLN A 164 18.51 4.50 -34.43
C GLN A 164 18.86 3.56 -33.27
N VAL A 165 18.36 2.33 -33.33
CA VAL A 165 18.53 1.33 -32.28
C VAL A 165 19.44 0.20 -32.71
N PRO A 166 20.28 -0.35 -31.81
CA PRO A 166 21.15 -1.46 -32.09
C PRO A 166 20.37 -2.78 -32.27
N ILE A 167 20.74 -3.56 -33.27
CA ILE A 167 20.20 -4.92 -33.45
C ILE A 167 21.20 -5.93 -32.93
N GLU A 168 20.82 -6.72 -31.93
CA GLU A 168 21.63 -7.80 -31.38
C GLU A 168 20.99 -9.15 -31.72
N ASN A 169 21.78 -10.05 -32.26
CA ASN A 169 21.32 -11.38 -32.67
C ASN A 169 20.11 -11.38 -33.62
N GLY A 170 19.99 -10.36 -34.49
CA GLY A 170 18.89 -10.21 -35.43
C GLY A 170 17.59 -9.73 -34.83
N LEU A 171 17.62 -9.17 -33.62
CA LEU A 171 16.43 -8.54 -32.98
C LEU A 171 16.82 -7.32 -32.14
N PHE A 172 15.88 -6.42 -31.99
CA PHE A 172 15.91 -5.35 -31.00
C PHE A 172 14.95 -5.71 -29.85
N SER A 173 15.38 -5.51 -28.62
CA SER A 173 14.53 -5.66 -27.46
C SER A 173 14.82 -4.56 -26.44
N ALA A 174 13.76 -3.92 -25.96
CA ALA A 174 13.86 -2.87 -24.94
C ALA A 174 12.59 -2.81 -24.07
N THR A 175 12.74 -2.28 -22.89
CA THR A 175 11.59 -1.91 -22.06
C THR A 175 11.27 -0.44 -22.34
N MET A 176 10.07 -0.15 -22.82
CA MET A 176 9.62 1.16 -23.28
C MET A 176 8.33 1.57 -22.56
N PRO A 177 8.03 2.85 -22.44
CA PRO A 177 6.72 3.29 -21.93
C PRO A 177 5.57 2.68 -22.75
N LYS A 178 4.43 2.41 -22.13
CA LYS A 178 3.22 2.03 -22.88
C LYS A 178 2.71 3.26 -23.64
N GLY A 179 2.39 3.06 -24.91
CA GLY A 179 1.89 4.14 -25.77
C GLY A 179 2.02 3.79 -27.24
N GLU A 180 1.77 4.77 -28.09
CA GLU A 180 2.10 4.69 -29.51
C GLU A 180 3.59 4.95 -29.69
N HIS A 181 4.27 4.01 -30.36
CA HIS A 181 5.65 4.12 -30.77
C HIS A 181 5.73 3.98 -32.28
N THR A 182 6.57 4.81 -32.91
CA THR A 182 6.84 4.70 -34.34
C THR A 182 8.07 3.87 -34.58
N TYR A 183 8.05 3.06 -35.61
CA TYR A 183 9.25 2.34 -36.03
C TYR A 183 9.43 2.41 -37.54
N ARG A 184 10.68 2.42 -37.97
CA ARG A 184 11.10 2.44 -39.38
C ARG A 184 12.25 1.48 -39.57
N VAL A 185 12.19 0.69 -40.66
CA VAL A 185 13.24 -0.28 -41.05
C VAL A 185 13.77 0.14 -42.41
N GLU A 186 15.08 0.31 -42.51
CA GLU A 186 15.79 0.67 -43.74
C GLU A 186 16.77 -0.47 -44.10
N ALA A 187 16.57 -1.09 -45.26
CA ALA A 187 17.36 -2.20 -45.77
C ALA A 187 18.41 -1.72 -46.76
#